data_da5e33a4b56cd2cd86813615c8bd256a
#
_entry.id   da5e33a4b56cd2cd86813615c8bd256a
#
_cell.length_a   1.000
_cell.length_b   1.000
_cell.length_c   1.000
_cell.angle_alpha   90.00
_cell.angle_beta   90.00
_cell.angle_gamma   90.00
#
_symmetry.space_group_name_H-M   'P 1'
#
loop_
_entity.id
_entity.type
_entity.pdbx_description
1 polymer ?
#
loop_
_entity_poly.entity_id
_entity_poly.type
_entity_poly.pdbx_seq_one_letter_code
_entity_poly.pdbx_strand_id
1 'polypeptide(L)'
;SRLSNLHNEGVFVLMLARIVVLVSALFLWTGSVAAAEFEDWMREFRAEAQGRGITTATLDGALNGISLIPRVVELDRKQPEFTLTYTQYRDRVVPLSRIKKGRSKLAENRALLQEIGSKIGVQPRFIVALWGIETDFGRVTGGFKVVPALVTLAYDGRRSAYFRKELHNALRILNEGHITPGAMVGSWAGAMGQCQFMPSSFLAHAIDYNGDGRRDIWTTREDVFASAANYLAKSGWPMAPTCRRGSCRPPSYCPKKARCRRPIWSIPTTARS
;
A
#
# COMPACT_ATOMS: atom_id res chain seq x y z
N SER A 1 -36.23 25.15 60.30
CA SER A 1 -35.94 23.99 59.40
C SER A 1 -35.78 24.34 57.90
N ARG A 2 -36.17 25.54 57.40
CA ARG A 2 -35.95 25.92 56.00
C ARG A 2 -34.55 26.53 55.71
N LEU A 3 -33.90 27.12 56.72
CA LEU A 3 -32.58 27.69 56.59
C LEU A 3 -31.44 26.64 56.56
N SER A 4 -31.62 25.50 57.17
CA SER A 4 -30.65 24.39 57.14
C SER A 4 -30.57 23.67 55.78
N ASN A 5 -31.65 23.60 55.03
CA ASN A 5 -31.69 22.99 53.71
C ASN A 5 -30.96 23.85 52.63
N LEU A 6 -31.11 25.18 52.69
CA LEU A 6 -30.44 26.11 51.75
C LEU A 6 -28.91 26.11 51.91
N HIS A 7 -28.42 25.90 53.13
CA HIS A 7 -26.97 25.81 53.38
C HIS A 7 -26.38 24.49 52.84
N ASN A 8 -27.10 23.37 52.90
CA ASN A 8 -26.66 22.11 52.39
C ASN A 8 -26.67 22.05 50.87
N GLU A 9 -27.65 22.65 50.18
CA GLU A 9 -27.68 22.75 48.72
C GLU A 9 -26.54 23.59 48.15
N GLY A 10 -26.17 24.70 48.79
CA GLY A 10 -25.04 25.53 48.38
C GLY A 10 -23.69 24.82 48.51
N VAL A 11 -23.51 24.05 49.58
CA VAL A 11 -22.28 23.26 49.78
C VAL A 11 -22.18 22.15 48.76
N PHE A 12 -23.27 21.47 48.41
CA PHE A 12 -23.37 20.40 47.43
C PHE A 12 -23.04 20.90 46.00
N VAL A 13 -23.57 22.04 45.61
CA VAL A 13 -23.32 22.69 44.31
C VAL A 13 -21.84 23.11 44.17
N LEU A 14 -21.26 23.68 45.23
CA LEU A 14 -19.83 24.02 45.27
C LEU A 14 -18.91 22.81 45.23
N MET A 15 -19.30 21.70 45.84
CA MET A 15 -18.57 20.44 45.80
C MET A 15 -18.61 19.81 44.41
N LEU A 16 -19.76 19.79 43.74
CA LEU A 16 -19.93 19.35 42.35
C LEU A 16 -19.13 20.20 41.38
N ALA A 17 -19.15 21.53 41.53
CA ALA A 17 -18.38 22.44 40.70
C ALA A 17 -16.87 22.19 40.82
N ARG A 18 -16.38 21.93 42.06
CA ARG A 18 -14.96 21.57 42.30
C ARG A 18 -14.58 20.22 41.70
N ILE A 19 -15.45 19.22 41.77
CA ILE A 19 -15.25 17.90 41.14
C ILE A 19 -15.19 18.03 39.60
N VAL A 20 -16.10 18.80 39.01
CA VAL A 20 -16.09 19.04 37.57
C VAL A 20 -14.81 19.74 37.11
N VAL A 21 -14.34 20.75 37.86
CA VAL A 21 -13.08 21.44 37.55
C VAL A 21 -11.85 20.52 37.69
N LEU A 22 -11.82 19.69 38.72
CA LEU A 22 -10.73 18.72 38.93
C LEU A 22 -10.73 17.64 37.85
N VAL A 23 -11.88 17.11 37.45
CA VAL A 23 -12.00 16.12 36.37
C VAL A 23 -11.62 16.75 35.03
N SER A 24 -12.02 17.98 34.76
CA SER A 24 -11.62 18.70 33.55
C SER A 24 -10.11 18.98 33.50
N ALA A 25 -9.49 19.33 34.62
CA ALA A 25 -8.03 19.51 34.72
C ALA A 25 -7.27 18.21 34.50
N LEU A 26 -7.80 17.08 35.00
CA LEU A 26 -7.18 15.76 34.78
C LEU A 26 -7.21 15.35 33.30
N PHE A 27 -8.29 15.64 32.59
CA PHE A 27 -8.40 15.35 31.14
C PHE A 27 -7.44 16.22 30.28
N LEU A 28 -7.18 17.46 30.70
CA LEU A 28 -6.21 18.33 30.02
C LEU A 28 -4.76 17.85 30.22
N TRP A 29 -4.44 17.25 31.33
CA TRP A 29 -3.08 16.73 31.63
C TRP A 29 -2.74 15.47 30.86
N THR A 30 -3.69 14.55 30.68
CA THR A 30 -3.43 13.29 29.94
C THR A 30 -3.17 13.52 28.44
N GLY A 31 -3.84 14.50 27.83
CA GLY A 31 -3.58 14.88 26.44
C GLY A 31 -2.20 15.50 26.22
N SER A 32 -1.66 16.22 27.20
CA SER A 32 -0.35 16.88 27.11
C SER A 32 0.80 15.87 27.20
N VAL A 33 0.68 14.82 28.01
CA VAL A 33 1.71 13.76 28.16
C VAL A 33 1.83 12.94 26.86
N ALA A 34 0.72 12.48 26.31
CA ALA A 34 0.72 11.69 25.06
C ALA A 34 1.26 12.47 23.85
N ALA A 35 0.99 13.77 23.79
CA ALA A 35 1.56 14.64 22.76
C ALA A 35 3.07 14.80 22.92
N ALA A 36 3.56 14.97 24.14
CA ALA A 36 4.99 15.06 24.42
C ALA A 36 5.73 13.78 24.07
N GLU A 37 5.18 12.60 24.40
CA GLU A 37 5.75 11.29 24.04
C GLU A 37 5.85 11.10 22.52
N PHE A 38 4.86 11.55 21.76
CA PHE A 38 4.90 11.48 20.30
C PHE A 38 5.95 12.42 19.71
N GLU A 39 6.09 13.63 20.22
CA GLU A 39 7.12 14.59 19.78
C GLU A 39 8.53 14.08 20.09
N ASP A 40 8.75 13.43 21.24
CA ASP A 40 10.02 12.81 21.61
C ASP A 40 10.36 11.66 20.65
N TRP A 41 9.42 10.77 20.41
CA TRP A 41 9.55 9.68 19.43
C TRP A 41 9.85 10.21 18.02
N MET A 42 9.16 11.27 17.58
CA MET A 42 9.38 11.89 16.27
C MET A 42 10.79 12.49 16.17
N ARG A 43 11.29 13.12 17.24
CA ARG A 43 12.65 13.67 17.31
C ARG A 43 13.71 12.58 17.19
N GLU A 44 13.54 11.48 17.92
CA GLU A 44 14.42 10.32 17.83
C GLU A 44 14.41 9.70 16.42
N PHE A 45 13.21 9.53 15.85
CA PHE A 45 13.07 8.97 14.51
C PHE A 45 13.71 9.87 13.45
N ARG A 46 13.57 11.20 13.55
CA ARG A 46 14.23 12.16 12.65
C ARG A 46 15.75 12.05 12.73
N ALA A 47 16.30 11.98 13.93
CA ALA A 47 17.75 11.82 14.12
C ALA A 47 18.26 10.49 13.52
N GLU A 48 17.52 9.39 13.72
CA GLU A 48 17.83 8.09 13.09
C GLU A 48 17.79 8.18 11.55
N ALA A 49 16.77 8.79 10.98
CA ALA A 49 16.62 8.94 9.54
C ALA A 49 17.72 9.82 8.94
N GLN A 50 18.10 10.90 9.62
CA GLN A 50 19.21 11.74 9.22
C GLN A 50 20.54 10.98 9.25
N GLY A 51 20.79 10.17 10.29
CA GLY A 51 21.94 9.28 10.37
C GLY A 51 21.99 8.21 9.27
N ARG A 52 20.86 7.92 8.63
CA ARG A 52 20.74 7.03 7.45
C ARG A 52 20.86 7.78 6.11
N GLY A 53 21.18 9.06 6.12
CA GLY A 53 21.42 9.87 4.92
C GLY A 53 20.17 10.54 4.33
N ILE A 54 19.06 10.60 5.04
CA ILE A 54 17.91 11.40 4.63
C ILE A 54 18.19 12.88 4.90
N THR A 55 18.02 13.70 3.86
CA THR A 55 18.30 15.15 3.98
C THR A 55 17.29 15.87 4.88
N THR A 56 17.73 16.96 5.51
CA THR A 56 16.86 17.79 6.34
C THR A 56 15.65 18.30 5.54
N ALA A 57 15.86 18.71 4.28
CA ALA A 57 14.78 19.16 3.40
C ALA A 57 13.70 18.07 3.18
N THR A 58 14.10 16.81 2.99
CA THR A 58 13.17 15.68 2.87
C THR A 58 12.44 15.43 4.19
N LEU A 59 13.15 15.47 5.33
CA LEU A 59 12.55 15.29 6.64
C LEU A 59 11.52 16.38 6.95
N ASP A 60 11.85 17.63 6.65
CA ASP A 60 10.94 18.75 6.89
C ASP A 60 9.72 18.69 5.98
N GLY A 61 9.91 18.40 4.70
CA GLY A 61 8.81 18.25 3.74
C GLY A 61 7.89 17.07 4.03
N ALA A 62 8.42 16.00 4.64
CA ALA A 62 7.68 14.77 4.85
C ALA A 62 7.12 14.62 6.28
N LEU A 63 7.79 15.16 7.31
CA LEU A 63 7.48 14.87 8.71
C LEU A 63 6.96 16.09 9.49
N ASN A 64 7.04 17.34 8.96
CA ASN A 64 6.53 18.50 9.67
C ASN A 64 5.00 18.48 9.70
N GLY A 65 4.44 18.78 10.88
CA GLY A 65 3.00 18.89 11.08
C GLY A 65 2.23 17.58 10.98
N ILE A 66 2.92 16.42 11.07
CA ILE A 66 2.25 15.13 11.10
C ILE A 66 1.52 14.96 12.44
N SER A 67 0.28 14.51 12.35
CA SER A 67 -0.51 13.98 13.46
C SER A 67 -0.84 12.51 13.24
N LEU A 68 -1.03 11.78 14.33
CA LEU A 68 -1.47 10.39 14.29
C LEU A 68 -2.86 10.27 13.66
N ILE A 69 -3.09 9.22 12.89
CA ILE A 69 -4.35 8.98 12.18
C ILE A 69 -5.11 7.83 12.89
N PRO A 70 -6.10 8.12 13.79
CA PRO A 70 -6.80 7.07 14.53
C PRO A 70 -7.43 6.01 13.63
N ARG A 71 -7.92 6.43 12.45
CA ARG A 71 -8.51 5.52 11.46
C ARG A 71 -7.52 4.47 10.94
N VAL A 72 -6.24 4.79 10.86
CA VAL A 72 -5.19 3.84 10.46
C VAL A 72 -5.03 2.75 11.51
N VAL A 73 -4.99 3.12 12.79
CA VAL A 73 -4.93 2.18 13.91
C VAL A 73 -6.17 1.28 13.96
N GLU A 74 -7.36 1.85 13.75
CA GLU A 74 -8.60 1.10 13.68
C GLU A 74 -8.57 0.04 12.57
N LEU A 75 -8.12 0.42 11.38
CA LEU A 75 -8.01 -0.49 10.23
C LEU A 75 -6.97 -1.59 10.46
N ASP A 76 -5.84 -1.28 11.12
CA ASP A 76 -4.82 -2.28 11.47
C ASP A 76 -5.34 -3.32 12.47
N ARG A 77 -6.25 -2.94 13.37
CA ARG A 77 -6.85 -3.84 14.36
C ARG A 77 -8.04 -4.64 13.81
N LYS A 78 -8.68 -4.16 12.74
CA LYS A 78 -9.81 -4.81 12.06
C LYS A 78 -9.34 -5.45 10.76
N GLN A 79 -9.04 -6.75 10.75
CA GLN A 79 -8.69 -7.51 9.55
C GLN A 79 -9.82 -8.51 9.24
N PRO A 80 -10.77 -8.16 8.36
CA PRO A 80 -11.95 -9.00 8.05
C PRO A 80 -11.64 -10.18 7.12
N GLU A 81 -10.41 -10.32 6.58
CA GLU A 81 -10.07 -11.32 5.56
C GLU A 81 -10.22 -12.76 6.03
N PHE A 82 -10.24 -13.01 7.33
CA PHE A 82 -10.36 -14.36 7.91
C PHE A 82 -11.80 -14.90 7.98
N THR A 83 -12.80 -14.15 7.52
CA THR A 83 -14.22 -14.53 7.65
C THR A 83 -14.86 -15.03 6.36
N LEU A 84 -14.16 -14.93 5.21
CA LEU A 84 -14.69 -15.31 3.90
C LEU A 84 -14.18 -16.69 3.47
N THR A 85 -15.06 -17.49 2.85
CA THR A 85 -14.64 -18.69 2.14
C THR A 85 -13.84 -18.30 0.89
N TYR A 86 -13.00 -19.24 0.38
CA TYR A 86 -12.23 -19.01 -0.86
C TYR A 86 -13.12 -18.59 -2.03
N THR A 87 -14.30 -19.20 -2.18
CA THR A 87 -15.22 -18.88 -3.28
C THR A 87 -15.76 -17.46 -3.15
N GLN A 88 -16.20 -17.08 -1.95
CA GLN A 88 -16.68 -15.73 -1.66
C GLN A 88 -15.58 -14.68 -1.91
N TYR A 89 -14.37 -14.95 -1.46
CA TYR A 89 -13.22 -14.07 -1.68
C TYR A 89 -12.91 -13.95 -3.18
N ARG A 90 -12.79 -15.07 -3.91
CA ARG A 90 -12.54 -15.09 -5.35
C ARG A 90 -13.60 -14.31 -6.13
N ASP A 91 -14.88 -14.54 -5.86
CA ASP A 91 -15.96 -13.90 -6.62
C ASP A 91 -16.05 -12.39 -6.35
N ARG A 92 -15.66 -11.98 -5.14
CA ARG A 92 -15.51 -10.56 -4.78
C ARG A 92 -14.31 -9.90 -5.45
N VAL A 93 -13.17 -10.58 -5.48
CA VAL A 93 -11.91 -10.04 -6.00
C VAL A 93 -11.83 -10.12 -7.52
N VAL A 94 -12.42 -11.16 -8.14
CA VAL A 94 -12.36 -11.40 -9.59
C VAL A 94 -13.76 -11.56 -10.20
N PRO A 95 -14.64 -10.54 -10.09
CA PRO A 95 -15.95 -10.57 -10.74
C PRO A 95 -15.81 -10.53 -12.27
N LEU A 96 -16.84 -11.01 -12.99
CA LEU A 96 -16.86 -11.02 -14.47
C LEU A 96 -16.61 -9.63 -15.08
N SER A 97 -17.09 -8.57 -14.43
CA SER A 97 -16.85 -7.18 -14.86
C SER A 97 -15.37 -6.83 -14.87
N ARG A 98 -14.60 -7.24 -13.83
CA ARG A 98 -13.15 -7.04 -13.78
C ARG A 98 -12.42 -7.83 -14.84
N ILE A 99 -12.87 -9.07 -15.13
CA ILE A 99 -12.31 -9.89 -16.21
C ILE A 99 -12.52 -9.20 -17.56
N LYS A 100 -13.73 -8.70 -17.84
CA LYS A 100 -14.05 -7.96 -19.08
C LYS A 100 -13.17 -6.71 -19.22
N LYS A 101 -13.07 -5.92 -18.15
CA LYS A 101 -12.23 -4.71 -18.11
C LYS A 101 -10.74 -5.06 -18.33
N GLY A 102 -10.25 -6.15 -17.71
CA GLY A 102 -8.87 -6.60 -17.90
C GLY A 102 -8.54 -6.99 -19.32
N ARG A 103 -9.47 -7.62 -20.05
CA ARG A 103 -9.31 -7.93 -21.47
C ARG A 103 -9.22 -6.66 -22.32
N SER A 104 -10.04 -5.65 -22.03
CA SER A 104 -9.97 -4.35 -22.69
C SER A 104 -8.62 -3.67 -22.43
N LYS A 105 -8.19 -3.62 -21.15
CA LYS A 105 -6.90 -3.03 -20.75
C LYS A 105 -5.69 -3.75 -21.36
N LEU A 106 -5.76 -5.06 -21.52
CA LEU A 106 -4.74 -5.84 -22.21
C LEU A 106 -4.66 -5.47 -23.70
N ALA A 107 -5.80 -5.26 -24.36
CA ALA A 107 -5.86 -4.86 -25.77
C ALA A 107 -5.36 -3.41 -25.96
N GLU A 108 -5.83 -2.49 -25.11
CA GLU A 108 -5.45 -1.06 -25.13
C GLU A 108 -3.93 -0.84 -24.97
N ASN A 109 -3.27 -1.68 -24.17
CA ASN A 109 -1.83 -1.53 -23.84
C ASN A 109 -0.97 -2.62 -24.50
N ARG A 110 -1.47 -3.27 -25.57
CA ARG A 110 -0.88 -4.48 -26.14
C ARG A 110 0.60 -4.31 -26.51
N ALA A 111 0.96 -3.25 -27.23
CA ALA A 111 2.33 -3.03 -27.71
C ALA A 111 3.32 -2.91 -26.56
N LEU A 112 3.05 -2.02 -25.62
CA LEU A 112 3.88 -1.78 -24.43
C LEU A 112 4.00 -3.04 -23.56
N LEU A 113 2.89 -3.74 -23.31
CA LEU A 113 2.89 -4.95 -22.51
C LEU A 113 3.63 -6.11 -23.18
N GLN A 114 3.60 -6.21 -24.52
CA GLN A 114 4.38 -7.21 -25.26
C GLN A 114 5.87 -6.90 -25.21
N GLU A 115 6.24 -5.63 -25.37
CA GLU A 115 7.64 -5.19 -25.26
C GLU A 115 8.21 -5.50 -23.88
N ILE A 116 7.56 -5.02 -22.81
CA ILE A 116 7.96 -5.26 -21.42
C ILE A 116 7.98 -6.75 -21.11
N GLY A 117 6.94 -7.48 -21.52
CA GLY A 117 6.83 -8.91 -21.30
C GLY A 117 7.95 -9.70 -21.97
N SER A 118 8.38 -9.28 -23.17
CA SER A 118 9.50 -9.89 -23.88
C SER A 118 10.84 -9.59 -23.22
N LYS A 119 11.04 -8.37 -22.72
CA LYS A 119 12.30 -7.94 -22.08
C LYS A 119 12.47 -8.56 -20.69
N ILE A 120 11.39 -8.62 -19.89
CA ILE A 120 11.46 -9.07 -18.49
C ILE A 120 11.10 -10.56 -18.34
N GLY A 121 10.46 -11.15 -19.36
CA GLY A 121 10.11 -12.58 -19.35
C GLY A 121 8.77 -12.90 -18.66
N VAL A 122 7.86 -11.94 -18.55
CA VAL A 122 6.54 -12.12 -17.93
C VAL A 122 5.44 -11.94 -18.95
N GLN A 123 4.50 -12.88 -19.02
CA GLN A 123 3.41 -12.77 -19.99
C GLN A 123 2.50 -11.56 -19.67
N PRO A 124 2.11 -10.75 -20.65
CA PRO A 124 1.29 -9.55 -20.52
C PRO A 124 0.02 -9.72 -19.67
N ARG A 125 -0.64 -10.88 -19.80
CA ARG A 125 -1.87 -11.19 -19.06
C ARG A 125 -1.67 -11.19 -17.53
N PHE A 126 -0.50 -11.54 -17.02
CA PHE A 126 -0.22 -11.59 -15.59
C PHE A 126 0.07 -10.20 -15.05
N ILE A 127 0.75 -9.36 -15.83
CA ILE A 127 0.97 -7.94 -15.49
C ILE A 127 -0.39 -7.24 -15.35
N VAL A 128 -1.29 -7.43 -16.32
CA VAL A 128 -2.63 -6.85 -16.30
C VAL A 128 -3.51 -7.43 -15.18
N ALA A 129 -3.37 -8.74 -14.88
CA ALA A 129 -4.10 -9.36 -13.79
C ALA A 129 -3.70 -8.79 -12.43
N LEU A 130 -2.38 -8.63 -12.18
CA LEU A 130 -1.87 -7.98 -10.97
C LEU A 130 -2.40 -6.55 -10.86
N TRP A 131 -2.24 -5.75 -11.91
CA TRP A 131 -2.76 -4.38 -11.95
C TRP A 131 -4.28 -4.29 -11.68
N GLY A 132 -5.04 -5.24 -12.22
CA GLY A 132 -6.49 -5.31 -12.00
C GLY A 132 -6.88 -5.68 -10.57
N ILE A 133 -6.15 -6.62 -9.95
CA ILE A 133 -6.43 -7.07 -8.57
C ILE A 133 -6.05 -5.98 -7.57
N GLU A 134 -4.88 -5.38 -7.72
CA GLU A 134 -4.33 -4.42 -6.77
C GLU A 134 -5.11 -3.09 -6.76
N THR A 135 -5.42 -2.53 -7.94
CA THR A 135 -5.94 -1.16 -8.00
C THR A 135 -7.13 -0.97 -8.94
N ASP A 136 -7.76 -2.06 -9.39
CA ASP A 136 -8.79 -1.98 -10.45
C ASP A 136 -8.29 -1.16 -11.66
N PHE A 137 -7.09 -1.49 -12.12
CA PHE A 137 -6.41 -0.86 -13.26
C PHE A 137 -6.07 0.63 -13.02
N GLY A 138 -5.53 0.92 -11.85
CA GLY A 138 -5.10 2.26 -11.45
C GLY A 138 -6.23 3.17 -10.96
N ARG A 139 -7.48 2.67 -10.86
CA ARG A 139 -8.62 3.48 -10.42
C ARG A 139 -8.66 3.69 -8.90
N VAL A 140 -8.20 2.74 -8.14
CA VAL A 140 -8.26 2.74 -6.66
C VAL A 140 -6.85 2.47 -6.13
N THR A 141 -6.09 3.52 -5.88
CA THR A 141 -4.70 3.43 -5.40
C THR A 141 -4.57 3.69 -3.89
N GLY A 142 -5.69 3.94 -3.21
CA GLY A 142 -5.76 4.31 -1.80
C GLY A 142 -6.06 5.80 -1.60
N GLY A 143 -6.32 6.17 -0.36
CA GLY A 143 -6.72 7.54 0.01
C GLY A 143 -5.93 8.12 1.19
N PHE A 144 -4.87 7.42 1.64
CA PHE A 144 -4.05 7.87 2.77
C PHE A 144 -2.73 8.45 2.27
N LYS A 145 -2.25 9.49 2.94
CA LYS A 145 -0.85 9.92 2.81
C LYS A 145 0.02 8.83 3.44
N VAL A 146 0.96 8.29 2.66
CA VAL A 146 1.76 7.12 3.06
C VAL A 146 2.63 7.41 4.28
N VAL A 147 3.34 8.54 4.30
CA VAL A 147 4.23 8.88 5.41
C VAL A 147 3.46 9.04 6.72
N PRO A 148 2.38 9.84 6.82
CA PRO A 148 1.58 9.92 8.04
C PRO A 148 0.97 8.57 8.49
N ALA A 149 0.54 7.73 7.54
CA ALA A 149 0.03 6.40 7.86
C ALA A 149 1.13 5.50 8.47
N LEU A 150 2.31 5.49 7.87
CA LEU A 150 3.45 4.71 8.36
C LEU A 150 3.99 5.24 9.69
N VAL A 151 4.01 6.57 9.91
CA VAL A 151 4.33 7.17 11.22
C VAL A 151 3.36 6.66 12.28
N THR A 152 2.07 6.71 12.00
CA THR A 152 1.03 6.24 12.91
C THR A 152 1.24 4.77 13.31
N LEU A 153 1.48 3.90 12.32
CA LEU A 153 1.68 2.46 12.56
C LEU A 153 3.02 2.15 13.24
N ALA A 154 4.06 2.91 12.95
CA ALA A 154 5.35 2.77 13.60
C ALA A 154 5.31 3.20 15.06
N TYR A 155 4.51 4.21 15.39
CA TYR A 155 4.30 4.70 16.76
C TYR A 155 3.34 3.81 17.56
N ASP A 156 2.22 3.29 16.98
CA ASP A 156 1.18 2.50 17.68
C ASP A 156 1.70 1.22 18.35
N GLY A 157 2.85 0.73 17.98
CA GLY A 157 3.59 -0.32 18.69
C GLY A 157 3.29 -1.75 18.25
N ARG A 158 2.12 -2.08 17.67
CA ARG A 158 1.73 -3.47 17.37
C ARG A 158 2.69 -4.17 16.38
N ARG A 159 3.18 -3.47 15.35
CA ARG A 159 4.17 -3.93 14.39
C ARG A 159 5.21 -2.84 14.13
N SER A 160 5.59 -2.12 15.18
CA SER A 160 6.38 -0.89 15.10
C SER A 160 7.69 -1.09 14.33
N ALA A 161 8.43 -2.14 14.60
CA ALA A 161 9.71 -2.40 13.93
C ALA A 161 9.55 -2.58 12.42
N TYR A 162 8.49 -3.27 11.96
CA TYR A 162 8.18 -3.42 10.55
C TYR A 162 7.84 -2.08 9.90
N PHE A 163 6.89 -1.34 10.48
CA PHE A 163 6.44 -0.07 9.92
C PHE A 163 7.49 1.03 10.03
N ARG A 164 8.35 1.01 11.07
CA ARG A 164 9.51 1.90 11.18
C ARG A 164 10.48 1.67 10.02
N LYS A 165 10.74 0.42 9.65
CA LYS A 165 11.56 0.09 8.46
C LYS A 165 10.91 0.59 7.17
N GLU A 166 9.60 0.38 6.99
CA GLU A 166 8.88 0.87 5.82
C GLU A 166 8.86 2.39 5.74
N LEU A 167 8.78 3.08 6.88
CA LEU A 167 8.85 4.53 6.96
C LEU A 167 10.23 5.05 6.51
N HIS A 168 11.33 4.42 6.94
CA HIS A 168 12.67 4.76 6.42
C HIS A 168 12.76 4.57 4.90
N ASN A 169 12.20 3.48 4.38
CA ASN A 169 12.17 3.22 2.94
C ASN A 169 11.33 4.28 2.20
N ALA A 170 10.20 4.71 2.75
CA ALA A 170 9.38 5.76 2.17
C ALA A 170 10.12 7.11 2.13
N LEU A 171 10.82 7.47 3.20
CA LEU A 171 11.65 8.68 3.23
C LEU A 171 12.81 8.60 2.22
N ARG A 172 13.41 7.42 2.04
CA ARG A 172 14.43 7.21 1.02
C ARG A 172 13.88 7.44 -0.39
N ILE A 173 12.68 6.94 -0.71
CA ILE A 173 12.02 7.15 -2.00
C ILE A 173 11.80 8.65 -2.27
N LEU A 174 11.39 9.40 -1.25
CA LEU A 174 11.24 10.85 -1.31
C LEU A 174 12.59 11.55 -1.51
N ASN A 175 13.61 11.13 -0.79
CA ASN A 175 14.96 11.69 -0.83
C ASN A 175 15.66 11.43 -2.20
N GLU A 176 15.34 10.31 -2.85
CA GLU A 176 15.76 9.97 -4.21
C GLU A 176 14.97 10.74 -5.28
N GLY A 177 13.94 11.52 -4.92
CA GLY A 177 13.18 12.39 -5.82
C GLY A 177 12.13 11.68 -6.70
N HIS A 178 11.79 10.42 -6.41
CA HIS A 178 10.84 9.68 -7.23
C HIS A 178 9.41 10.20 -7.15
N ILE A 179 9.05 10.83 -6.03
CA ILE A 179 7.74 11.45 -5.80
C ILE A 179 7.85 12.51 -4.70
N THR A 180 6.90 13.43 -4.64
CA THR A 180 6.81 14.41 -3.55
C THR A 180 6.00 13.87 -2.37
N PRO A 181 6.24 14.35 -1.13
CA PRO A 181 5.46 13.93 0.04
C PRO A 181 3.95 14.09 -0.13
N GLY A 182 3.53 15.19 -0.76
CA GLY A 182 2.12 15.47 -1.03
C GLY A 182 1.47 14.51 -2.02
N ALA A 183 2.23 13.98 -2.99
CA ALA A 183 1.75 13.06 -4.00
C ALA A 183 1.87 11.58 -3.58
N MET A 184 2.67 11.25 -2.56
CA MET A 184 2.85 9.89 -2.05
C MET A 184 1.59 9.41 -1.32
N VAL A 185 0.61 8.95 -2.11
CA VAL A 185 -0.69 8.44 -1.64
C VAL A 185 -0.75 6.94 -1.85
N GLY A 186 -1.43 6.25 -0.92
CA GLY A 186 -1.54 4.79 -0.95
C GLY A 186 -2.61 4.25 -0.01
N SER A 187 -2.45 2.99 0.39
CA SER A 187 -3.31 2.34 1.38
C SER A 187 -3.02 2.84 2.79
N TRP A 188 -3.91 2.52 3.73
CA TRP A 188 -3.72 2.79 5.16
C TRP A 188 -2.45 2.12 5.74
N ALA A 189 -1.99 1.03 5.14
CA ALA A 189 -0.82 0.27 5.57
C ALA A 189 0.47 0.67 4.82
N GLY A 190 0.42 1.69 3.94
CA GLY A 190 1.59 2.19 3.24
C GLY A 190 1.88 1.55 1.89
N ALA A 191 0.98 0.73 1.34
CA ALA A 191 1.12 0.22 -0.03
C ALA A 191 0.80 1.33 -1.03
N MET A 192 1.64 1.48 -2.07
CA MET A 192 1.71 2.68 -2.92
C MET A 192 1.48 2.40 -4.39
N GLY A 193 0.96 3.42 -5.07
CA GLY A 193 0.85 3.47 -6.52
C GLY A 193 -0.05 2.40 -7.12
N GLN A 194 0.02 2.21 -8.43
CA GLN A 194 -0.85 1.27 -9.14
C GLN A 194 -0.46 -0.20 -8.93
N CYS A 195 0.77 -0.47 -8.46
CA CYS A 195 1.26 -1.81 -8.11
C CYS A 195 1.02 -2.18 -6.65
N GLN A 196 0.53 -1.25 -5.82
CA GLN A 196 0.38 -1.42 -4.37
C GLN A 196 1.66 -1.96 -3.69
N PHE A 197 2.81 -1.41 -4.09
CA PHE A 197 4.08 -1.78 -3.49
C PHE A 197 4.25 -1.16 -2.11
N MET A 198 4.68 -1.96 -1.15
CA MET A 198 5.28 -1.41 0.07
C MET A 198 6.55 -0.63 -0.28
N PRO A 199 6.97 0.37 0.52
CA PRO A 199 8.21 1.10 0.25
C PRO A 199 9.44 0.22 0.01
N SER A 200 9.59 -0.86 0.78
CA SER A 200 10.64 -1.85 0.57
C SER A 200 10.53 -2.57 -0.79
N SER A 201 9.31 -2.92 -1.20
CA SER A 201 9.06 -3.53 -2.52
C SER A 201 9.34 -2.57 -3.66
N PHE A 202 9.03 -1.28 -3.49
CA PHE A 202 9.38 -0.24 -4.43
C PHE A 202 10.89 -0.16 -4.65
N LEU A 203 11.66 -0.05 -3.58
CA LEU A 203 13.12 0.02 -3.67
C LEU A 203 13.75 -1.21 -4.32
N ALA A 204 13.15 -2.39 -4.12
CA ALA A 204 13.64 -3.65 -4.66
C ALA A 204 13.22 -3.91 -6.12
N HIS A 205 12.06 -3.42 -6.55
CA HIS A 205 11.42 -3.89 -7.79
C HIS A 205 10.98 -2.79 -8.75
N ALA A 206 10.79 -1.54 -8.29
CA ALA A 206 10.38 -0.47 -9.18
C ALA A 206 11.45 -0.15 -10.23
N ILE A 207 11.02 0.06 -11.47
CA ILE A 207 11.86 0.35 -12.64
C ILE A 207 11.44 1.70 -13.21
N ASP A 208 12.42 2.52 -13.54
CA ASP A 208 12.31 3.64 -14.46
C ASP A 208 12.44 3.07 -15.88
N TYR A 209 11.32 2.84 -16.54
CA TYR A 209 11.32 2.18 -17.85
C TYR A 209 11.38 3.16 -19.01
N ASN A 210 10.84 4.36 -18.84
CA ASN A 210 10.90 5.43 -19.82
C ASN A 210 12.23 6.22 -19.79
N GLY A 211 13.04 6.06 -18.72
CA GLY A 211 14.37 6.69 -18.58
C GLY A 211 14.31 8.16 -18.19
N ASP A 212 13.24 8.62 -17.52
CA ASP A 212 13.08 10.02 -17.08
C ASP A 212 13.80 10.34 -15.75
N GLY A 213 14.46 9.35 -15.14
CA GLY A 213 15.15 9.44 -13.85
C GLY A 213 14.27 9.16 -12.66
N ARG A 214 12.98 8.84 -12.85
CA ARG A 214 12.04 8.54 -11.77
C ARG A 214 11.41 7.17 -11.97
N ARG A 215 11.14 6.47 -10.89
CA ARG A 215 10.41 5.20 -10.89
C ARG A 215 8.94 5.49 -10.54
N ASP A 216 8.18 6.03 -11.50
CA ASP A 216 6.81 6.50 -11.26
C ASP A 216 5.78 5.37 -11.39
N ILE A 217 5.53 4.65 -10.32
CA ILE A 217 4.48 3.63 -10.24
C ILE A 217 3.07 4.22 -10.00
N TRP A 218 2.90 5.54 -9.94
CA TRP A 218 1.61 6.19 -9.69
C TRP A 218 0.92 6.62 -10.98
N THR A 219 1.66 7.22 -11.92
CA THR A 219 1.08 7.84 -13.11
C THR A 219 1.65 7.31 -14.44
N THR A 220 2.91 6.90 -14.48
CA THR A 220 3.61 6.44 -15.70
C THR A 220 3.36 4.96 -15.96
N ARG A 221 2.61 4.63 -17.01
CA ARG A 221 2.21 3.24 -17.32
C ARG A 221 3.39 2.33 -17.64
N GLU A 222 4.41 2.87 -18.29
CA GLU A 222 5.65 2.19 -18.62
C GLU A 222 6.30 1.65 -17.35
N ASP A 223 6.45 2.48 -16.35
CA ASP A 223 7.04 2.14 -15.05
C ASP A 223 6.15 1.20 -14.25
N VAL A 224 4.82 1.45 -14.25
CA VAL A 224 3.85 0.57 -13.59
C VAL A 224 3.95 -0.85 -14.12
N PHE A 225 3.95 -1.04 -15.44
CA PHE A 225 3.96 -2.38 -16.03
C PHE A 225 5.31 -3.04 -15.92
N ALA A 226 6.41 -2.29 -16.10
CA ALA A 226 7.76 -2.82 -15.94
C ALA A 226 8.06 -3.20 -14.48
N SER A 227 7.62 -2.38 -13.52
CA SER A 227 7.78 -2.67 -12.10
C SER A 227 6.97 -3.90 -11.69
N ALA A 228 5.72 -4.01 -12.12
CA ALA A 228 4.88 -5.18 -11.87
C ALA A 228 5.49 -6.45 -12.50
N ALA A 229 6.00 -6.38 -13.72
CA ALA A 229 6.68 -7.48 -14.37
C ALA A 229 7.96 -7.89 -13.64
N ASN A 230 8.80 -6.93 -13.23
CA ASN A 230 10.03 -7.18 -12.49
C ASN A 230 9.75 -7.84 -11.13
N TYR A 231 8.72 -7.37 -10.42
CA TYR A 231 8.28 -8.01 -9.17
C TYR A 231 7.91 -9.47 -9.38
N LEU A 232 7.08 -9.76 -10.39
CA LEU A 232 6.68 -11.14 -10.71
C LEU A 232 7.88 -12.00 -11.09
N ALA A 233 8.78 -11.51 -11.96
CA ALA A 233 9.96 -12.24 -12.39
C ALA A 233 10.88 -12.57 -11.21
N LYS A 234 11.19 -11.58 -10.35
CA LYS A 234 12.03 -11.78 -9.16
C LYS A 234 11.37 -12.62 -8.07
N SER A 235 10.04 -12.68 -8.05
CA SER A 235 9.28 -13.57 -7.17
C SER A 235 9.21 -15.01 -7.67
N GLY A 236 9.96 -15.36 -8.72
CA GLY A 236 10.03 -16.72 -9.26
C GLY A 236 8.89 -17.07 -10.21
N TRP A 237 8.18 -16.08 -10.75
CA TRP A 237 7.18 -16.33 -11.78
C TRP A 237 7.87 -16.91 -13.04
N PRO A 238 7.58 -18.16 -13.43
CA PRO A 238 8.31 -18.78 -14.53
C PRO A 238 7.99 -18.08 -15.84
N MET A 239 9.03 -17.76 -16.61
CA MET A 239 8.86 -17.54 -18.04
C MET A 239 8.09 -18.73 -18.61
N ALA A 240 6.96 -18.47 -19.27
CA ALA A 240 6.34 -19.55 -20.02
C ALA A 240 7.38 -20.10 -20.99
N PRO A 241 7.61 -21.41 -21.01
CA PRO A 241 8.51 -21.98 -21.99
C PRO A 241 7.97 -21.52 -23.36
N THR A 242 8.81 -20.82 -24.12
CA THR A 242 8.55 -20.58 -25.52
C THR A 242 8.55 -21.96 -26.16
N CYS A 243 7.36 -22.54 -26.34
CA CYS A 243 7.22 -23.73 -27.17
C CYS A 243 7.61 -23.33 -28.59
N ARG A 244 8.91 -23.35 -28.92
CA ARG A 244 9.34 -23.54 -30.29
C ARG A 244 8.79 -24.92 -30.70
N ARG A 245 8.10 -24.98 -31.83
CA ARG A 245 7.57 -26.24 -32.37
C ARG A 245 8.69 -27.32 -32.27
N GLY A 246 8.50 -28.29 -31.42
CA GLY A 246 9.37 -29.47 -31.30
C GLY A 246 10.19 -29.63 -30.03
N SER A 247 10.28 -28.69 -29.09
CA SER A 247 11.07 -28.87 -27.88
C SER A 247 10.42 -28.22 -26.65
N CYS A 248 9.32 -28.78 -26.16
CA CYS A 248 8.83 -28.50 -24.82
C CYS A 248 9.59 -29.33 -23.78
N ARG A 249 10.65 -28.78 -23.16
CA ARG A 249 11.10 -29.32 -21.86
C ARG A 249 10.20 -28.79 -20.79
N PRO A 250 9.47 -29.65 -20.05
CA PRO A 250 8.71 -29.14 -18.89
C PRO A 250 9.70 -28.62 -17.85
N PRO A 251 9.40 -27.47 -17.18
CA PRO A 251 10.16 -27.08 -16.00
C PRO A 251 10.09 -28.19 -14.96
N SER A 252 11.13 -28.34 -14.14
CA SER A 252 11.30 -29.36 -13.11
C SER A 252 10.17 -29.41 -12.06
N TYR A 253 9.21 -28.54 -12.14
CA TYR A 253 8.02 -28.43 -11.29
C TYR A 253 6.69 -28.69 -12.05
N CYS A 254 6.69 -29.54 -13.05
CA CYS A 254 5.43 -30.00 -13.65
C CYS A 254 5.00 -31.29 -12.92
N PRO A 255 3.88 -31.28 -12.14
CA PRO A 255 3.38 -32.52 -11.57
C PRO A 255 3.07 -33.51 -12.71
N LYS A 256 3.58 -34.71 -12.62
CA LYS A 256 3.64 -35.76 -13.66
C LYS A 256 2.31 -36.22 -14.29
N LYS A 257 1.22 -35.44 -14.25
CA LYS A 257 -0.09 -35.82 -14.83
C LYS A 257 -0.87 -34.65 -15.50
N ALA A 258 -0.28 -33.50 -15.78
CA ALA A 258 -0.97 -32.50 -16.59
C ALA A 258 -0.75 -32.84 -18.08
N ARG A 259 -1.71 -33.45 -18.74
CA ARG A 259 -1.77 -33.52 -20.22
C ARG A 259 -1.72 -32.06 -20.71
N CYS A 260 -0.78 -31.73 -21.60
CA CYS A 260 -0.79 -30.51 -22.36
C CYS A 260 -2.09 -30.42 -23.17
N ARG A 261 -3.15 -29.93 -22.55
CA ARG A 261 -4.35 -29.54 -23.30
C ARG A 261 -3.99 -28.26 -24.06
N ARG A 262 -4.30 -28.23 -25.33
CA ARG A 262 -4.24 -27.01 -26.18
C ARG A 262 -4.86 -25.85 -25.40
N PRO A 263 -4.29 -24.63 -25.48
CA PRO A 263 -4.93 -23.46 -24.88
C PRO A 263 -6.34 -23.32 -25.42
N ILE A 264 -7.32 -23.19 -24.54
CA ILE A 264 -8.76 -23.04 -24.86
C ILE A 264 -9.05 -21.73 -25.62
N TRP A 265 -8.03 -21.00 -26.05
CA TRP A 265 -8.13 -19.67 -26.66
C TRP A 265 -7.71 -19.62 -28.14
N SER A 266 -7.67 -20.73 -28.85
CA SER A 266 -7.66 -20.70 -30.31
C SER A 266 -9.10 -20.53 -30.80
N ILE A 267 -9.55 -19.30 -30.96
CA ILE A 267 -10.75 -18.97 -31.75
C ILE A 267 -10.41 -19.31 -33.20
N PRO A 268 -11.18 -20.17 -33.89
CA PRO A 268 -11.00 -20.36 -35.32
C PRO A 268 -11.44 -19.07 -36.03
N THR A 269 -10.53 -18.46 -36.75
CA THR A 269 -10.86 -17.43 -37.73
C THR A 269 -11.51 -18.16 -38.90
N THR A 270 -12.81 -18.36 -38.89
CA THR A 270 -13.54 -18.71 -40.09
C THR A 270 -13.84 -17.40 -40.85
N ALA A 271 -13.00 -17.09 -41.81
CA ALA A 271 -13.41 -16.31 -42.94
C ALA A 271 -14.55 -17.08 -43.66
N ARG A 272 -15.64 -16.41 -43.90
CA ARG A 272 -16.55 -16.77 -44.99
C ARG A 272 -16.99 -15.50 -45.69
N SER A 273 -16.73 -15.57 -46.96
CA SER A 273 -17.24 -14.87 -48.12
C SER A 273 -18.65 -14.29 -47.95
#